data_e8b70571b6c06ffc4d79256045fb53f9
#
_entry.id   e8b70571b6c06ffc4d79256045fb53f9
#
_cell.length_a   1.000
_cell.length_b   1.000
_cell.length_c   1.000
_cell.angle_alpha   90.00
_cell.angle_beta   90.00
_cell.angle_gamma   90.00
#
_symmetry.space_group_name_H-M   'P 1'
#
loop_
_entity.id
_entity.type
_entity.pdbx_description
1 polymer ?
#
loop_
_entity_poly.entity_id
_entity_poly.type
_entity_poly.pdbx_seq_one_letter_code
_entity_poly.pdbx_strand_id
1 'polypeptide(L)'
;MAFIELYQATGKHKYEISAREIFTYVLRDITDDRGGFYCAEDADSEGMEGKFYLWTEKEIHNVLTQDEADLFLSYYKHRSDTSMQGMQEIPDGYFIPHLNPSSIDDAEDGLTGFFCKMEGIRKKLFAVREKRVRPHKDDKILTDWNGLMIAA
;
A
#
# COMPACT_ATOMS: atom_id res chain seq x y z
N MET A 1 -14.03 -1.07 8.87
CA MET A 1 -14.60 -1.41 10.20
C MET A 1 -13.51 -1.71 11.23
N ALA A 2 -12.74 -2.81 11.15
CA ALA A 2 -11.82 -3.22 12.23
C ALA A 2 -10.85 -2.11 12.73
N PHE A 3 -10.21 -1.34 11.86
CA PHE A 3 -9.31 -0.26 12.29
C PHE A 3 -10.05 0.91 12.95
N ILE A 4 -11.28 1.19 12.56
CA ILE A 4 -12.11 2.22 13.20
C ILE A 4 -12.49 1.77 14.63
N GLU A 5 -12.94 0.54 14.80
CA GLU A 5 -13.26 -0.04 16.08
C GLU A 5 -12.04 -0.11 17.01
N LEU A 6 -10.87 -0.49 16.47
CA LEU A 6 -9.61 -0.48 17.22
C LEU A 6 -9.22 0.93 17.65
N TYR A 7 -9.42 1.93 16.80
CA TYR A 7 -9.16 3.32 17.16
C TYR A 7 -10.11 3.79 18.25
N GLN A 8 -11.41 3.54 18.12
CA GLN A 8 -12.42 3.87 19.12
C GLN A 8 -12.15 3.22 20.47
N ALA A 9 -11.72 1.95 20.46
CA ALA A 9 -11.45 1.19 21.69
C ALA A 9 -10.13 1.57 22.36
N THR A 10 -9.10 1.98 21.60
CA THR A 10 -7.73 2.15 22.13
C THR A 10 -7.22 3.58 22.14
N GLY A 11 -7.83 4.48 21.34
CA GLY A 11 -7.33 5.84 21.09
C GLY A 11 -6.00 5.92 20.33
N LYS A 12 -5.47 4.80 19.84
CA LYS A 12 -4.14 4.76 19.19
C LYS A 12 -4.22 5.28 17.76
N HIS A 13 -3.58 6.41 17.48
CA HIS A 13 -3.57 7.08 16.18
C HIS A 13 -3.11 6.20 15.00
N LYS A 14 -2.29 5.19 15.22
CA LYS A 14 -1.89 4.25 14.17
C LYS A 14 -3.09 3.60 13.45
N TYR A 15 -4.15 3.32 14.18
CA TYR A 15 -5.37 2.72 13.62
C TYR A 15 -6.20 3.73 12.81
N GLU A 16 -6.23 4.98 13.26
CA GLU A 16 -6.85 6.07 12.49
C GLU A 16 -6.12 6.28 11.15
N ILE A 17 -4.78 6.34 11.19
CA ILE A 17 -3.96 6.51 9.98
C ILE A 17 -4.22 5.37 9.00
N SER A 18 -4.20 4.12 9.47
CA SER A 18 -4.48 2.95 8.62
C SER A 18 -5.88 2.99 8.00
N ALA A 19 -6.90 3.37 8.78
CA ALA A 19 -8.26 3.51 8.26
C ALA A 19 -8.35 4.59 7.16
N ARG A 20 -7.74 5.76 7.40
CA ARG A 20 -7.72 6.86 6.42
C ARG A 20 -6.98 6.49 5.13
N GLU A 21 -5.88 5.76 5.23
CA GLU A 21 -5.13 5.30 4.05
C GLU A 21 -5.95 4.30 3.21
N ILE A 22 -6.65 3.37 3.86
CA ILE A 22 -7.55 2.44 3.19
C ILE A 22 -8.67 3.19 2.46
N PHE A 23 -9.34 4.13 3.13
CA PHE A 23 -10.39 4.92 2.49
C PHE A 23 -9.86 5.79 1.35
N THR A 24 -8.66 6.36 1.51
CA THR A 24 -8.01 7.12 0.43
C THR A 24 -7.79 6.26 -0.81
N TYR A 25 -7.32 5.01 -0.64
CA TYR A 25 -7.18 4.06 -1.73
C TYR A 25 -8.53 3.72 -2.37
N VAL A 26 -9.53 3.36 -1.57
CA VAL A 26 -10.85 2.97 -2.07
C VAL A 26 -11.49 4.10 -2.86
N LEU A 27 -11.51 5.32 -2.32
CA LEU A 27 -12.12 6.48 -2.95
C LEU A 27 -11.38 6.92 -4.22
N ARG A 28 -10.08 6.73 -4.28
CA ARG A 28 -9.27 7.08 -5.45
C ARG A 28 -9.29 6.02 -6.54
N ASP A 29 -9.17 4.74 -6.15
CA ASP A 29 -8.86 3.67 -7.09
C ASP A 29 -10.02 2.70 -7.35
N ILE A 30 -10.93 2.51 -6.38
CA ILE A 30 -11.99 1.49 -6.42
C ILE A 30 -13.40 2.11 -6.49
N THR A 31 -13.52 3.40 -6.75
CA THR A 31 -14.81 4.08 -6.83
C THR A 31 -15.17 4.40 -8.28
N ASP A 32 -16.41 4.12 -8.67
CA ASP A 32 -17.00 4.51 -9.96
C ASP A 32 -17.41 5.99 -9.94
N ASP A 33 -17.27 6.69 -11.06
CA ASP A 33 -17.61 8.11 -11.20
C ASP A 33 -19.08 8.43 -10.88
N ARG A 34 -19.96 7.45 -11.03
CA ARG A 34 -21.41 7.57 -10.73
C ARG A 34 -21.75 7.20 -9.30
N GLY A 35 -20.75 6.86 -8.49
CA GLY A 35 -20.88 6.29 -7.15
C GLY A 35 -20.92 4.76 -7.16
N GLY A 36 -20.62 4.18 -6.03
CA GLY A 36 -20.45 2.75 -5.87
C GLY A 36 -18.99 2.33 -5.96
N PHE A 37 -18.71 1.13 -5.45
CA PHE A 37 -17.36 0.59 -5.36
C PHE A 37 -17.23 -0.63 -6.23
N TYR A 38 -16.17 -0.67 -7.02
CA TYR A 38 -15.79 -1.82 -7.84
C TYR A 38 -15.44 -3.04 -6.97
N CYS A 39 -15.59 -4.21 -7.56
CA CYS A 39 -15.47 -5.48 -6.84
C CYS A 39 -14.02 -5.86 -6.56
N ALA A 40 -13.12 -5.69 -7.54
CA ALA A 40 -11.73 -6.11 -7.41
C ALA A 40 -10.82 -5.41 -8.43
N GLU A 41 -9.52 -5.55 -8.19
CA GLU A 41 -8.46 -5.29 -9.16
C GLU A 41 -7.70 -6.60 -9.39
N ASP A 42 -7.33 -6.90 -10.64
CA ASP A 42 -6.59 -8.10 -10.98
C ASP A 42 -5.22 -8.12 -10.27
N ALA A 43 -4.71 -9.29 -9.98
CA ALA A 43 -3.35 -9.45 -9.48
C ALA A 43 -2.32 -9.17 -10.58
N ASP A 44 -2.67 -9.43 -11.84
CA ASP A 44 -1.76 -9.38 -12.97
C ASP A 44 -1.73 -7.99 -13.63
N SER A 45 -0.53 -7.55 -13.99
CA SER A 45 -0.29 -6.44 -14.89
C SER A 45 0.74 -6.86 -15.93
N GLU A 46 0.45 -6.62 -17.22
CA GLU A 46 1.33 -7.01 -18.34
C GLU A 46 1.75 -8.49 -18.31
N GLY A 47 0.87 -9.39 -17.86
CA GLY A 47 1.11 -10.83 -17.82
C GLY A 47 2.01 -11.30 -16.67
N MET A 48 2.26 -10.46 -15.66
CA MET A 48 3.01 -10.81 -14.46
C MET A 48 2.23 -10.44 -13.21
N GLU A 49 2.10 -11.40 -12.29
CA GLU A 49 1.46 -11.18 -11.00
C GLU A 49 2.23 -10.17 -10.15
N GLY A 50 1.52 -9.19 -9.61
CA GLY A 50 2.10 -8.16 -8.74
C GLY A 50 2.96 -7.12 -9.44
N LYS A 51 3.19 -7.18 -10.76
CA LYS A 51 4.14 -6.31 -11.49
C LYS A 51 3.94 -4.83 -11.19
N PHE A 52 2.71 -4.37 -11.09
CA PHE A 52 2.39 -2.98 -10.79
C PHE A 52 2.99 -2.50 -9.46
N TYR A 53 3.09 -3.39 -8.49
CA TYR A 53 3.56 -3.10 -7.12
C TYR A 53 5.02 -3.45 -6.88
N LEU A 54 5.67 -4.17 -7.81
CA LEU A 54 7.05 -4.58 -7.67
C LEU A 54 8.02 -3.40 -7.82
N TRP A 55 9.09 -3.41 -7.04
CA TRP A 55 10.18 -2.45 -7.10
C TRP A 55 11.53 -3.16 -7.03
N THR A 56 12.55 -2.51 -7.59
CA THR A 56 13.94 -2.84 -7.34
C THR A 56 14.59 -1.73 -6.49
N GLU A 57 15.63 -2.04 -5.72
CA GLU A 57 16.40 -1.02 -4.99
C GLU A 57 16.92 0.07 -5.95
N LYS A 58 17.36 -0.33 -7.14
CA LYS A 58 17.83 0.60 -8.18
C LYS A 58 16.74 1.59 -8.60
N GLU A 59 15.50 1.14 -8.77
CA GLU A 59 14.37 2.04 -9.07
C GLU A 59 14.11 3.01 -7.92
N ILE A 60 14.17 2.54 -6.68
CA ILE A 60 14.03 3.38 -5.48
C ILE A 60 15.09 4.48 -5.46
N HIS A 61 16.37 4.13 -5.64
CA HIS A 61 17.47 5.11 -5.71
C HIS A 61 17.40 6.07 -6.92
N ASN A 62 16.76 5.68 -8.02
CA ASN A 62 16.55 6.56 -9.17
C ASN A 62 15.45 7.60 -8.92
N VAL A 63 14.51 7.35 -8.02
CA VAL A 63 13.37 8.22 -7.72
C VAL A 63 13.64 9.12 -6.51
N LEU A 64 14.38 8.63 -5.54
CA LEU A 64 14.63 9.24 -4.25
C LEU A 64 16.07 9.75 -4.15
N THR A 65 16.32 10.71 -3.28
CA THR A 65 17.68 11.03 -2.85
C THR A 65 18.29 9.86 -2.07
N GLN A 66 19.63 9.83 -1.93
CA GLN A 66 20.29 8.75 -1.18
C GLN A 66 19.72 8.60 0.22
N ASP A 67 19.60 9.70 0.97
CA ASP A 67 19.09 9.69 2.35
C ASP A 67 17.63 9.21 2.42
N GLU A 68 16.80 9.60 1.45
CA GLU A 68 15.39 9.16 1.37
C GLU A 68 15.29 7.67 1.02
N ALA A 69 16.14 7.19 0.10
CA ALA A 69 16.17 5.78 -0.28
C ALA A 69 16.62 4.91 0.88
N ASP A 70 17.70 5.28 1.56
CA ASP A 70 18.22 4.56 2.73
C ASP A 70 17.17 4.53 3.85
N LEU A 71 16.51 5.67 4.11
CA LEU A 71 15.43 5.74 5.08
C LEU A 71 14.27 4.83 4.69
N PHE A 72 13.81 4.89 3.41
CA PHE A 72 12.71 4.06 2.94
C PHE A 72 13.04 2.56 3.06
N LEU A 73 14.20 2.14 2.57
CA LEU A 73 14.61 0.73 2.57
C LEU A 73 14.84 0.19 3.98
N SER A 74 15.20 1.03 4.96
CA SER A 74 15.34 0.60 6.35
C SER A 74 14.02 0.23 7.02
N TYR A 75 12.91 0.86 6.60
CA TYR A 75 11.57 0.60 7.14
C TYR A 75 10.72 -0.32 6.27
N TYR A 76 10.86 -0.19 4.95
CA TYR A 76 10.15 -1.03 3.99
C TYR A 76 11.07 -2.13 3.51
N LYS A 77 11.24 -3.14 4.34
CA LYS A 77 12.10 -4.28 4.07
C LYS A 77 11.52 -5.11 2.93
N HIS A 78 12.36 -5.45 1.95
CA HIS A 78 11.98 -6.49 1.00
C HIS A 78 12.00 -7.84 1.74
N ARG A 79 10.95 -8.58 1.60
CA ARG A 79 10.89 -9.95 2.04
C ARG A 79 11.36 -10.84 0.90
N SER A 80 12.49 -11.46 1.06
CA SER A 80 12.88 -12.65 0.29
C SER A 80 12.21 -13.91 0.88
N ASP A 81 10.98 -13.75 1.38
CA ASP A 81 10.28 -14.86 2.02
C ASP A 81 9.60 -15.72 0.96
N THR A 82 10.22 -16.87 0.71
CA THR A 82 9.66 -18.04 0.05
C THR A 82 8.38 -18.61 0.70
N SER A 83 7.78 -17.92 1.67
CA SER A 83 6.60 -18.38 2.40
C SER A 83 5.26 -18.03 1.74
N MET A 84 5.24 -17.31 0.62
CA MET A 84 4.04 -17.20 -0.21
C MET A 84 3.93 -18.44 -1.11
N GLN A 85 3.64 -19.58 -0.52
CA GLN A 85 3.26 -20.78 -1.26
C GLN A 85 2.02 -20.47 -2.11
N GLY A 86 2.22 -20.38 -3.42
CA GLY A 86 1.14 -20.17 -4.40
C GLY A 86 1.24 -18.91 -5.26
N MET A 87 2.14 -17.96 -4.98
CA MET A 87 2.45 -16.87 -5.90
C MET A 87 3.53 -17.31 -6.90
N GLN A 88 3.45 -16.80 -8.12
CA GLN A 88 4.58 -16.89 -9.06
C GLN A 88 5.83 -16.32 -8.38
N GLU A 89 6.99 -16.94 -8.60
CA GLU A 89 8.24 -16.47 -8.02
C GLU A 89 8.49 -15.01 -8.43
N ILE A 90 8.65 -14.15 -7.43
CA ILE A 90 9.06 -12.76 -7.66
C ILE A 90 10.46 -12.82 -8.30
N PRO A 91 10.68 -12.16 -9.46
CA PRO A 91 11.98 -12.20 -10.11
C PRO A 91 13.07 -11.65 -9.20
N ASP A 92 14.29 -12.19 -9.34
CA ASP A 92 15.45 -11.80 -8.55
C ASP A 92 15.65 -10.27 -8.58
N GLY A 93 15.88 -9.70 -7.40
CA GLY A 93 16.10 -8.26 -7.22
C GLY A 93 14.83 -7.41 -7.15
N TYR A 94 13.66 -8.00 -7.35
CA TYR A 94 12.36 -7.32 -7.16
C TYR A 94 11.80 -7.60 -5.76
N PHE A 95 11.01 -6.67 -5.25
CA PHE A 95 10.28 -6.82 -3.99
C PHE A 95 9.00 -5.99 -3.98
N ILE A 96 8.04 -6.36 -3.14
CA ILE A 96 6.89 -5.54 -2.80
C ILE A 96 7.20 -4.83 -1.48
N PRO A 97 7.25 -3.48 -1.46
CA PRO A 97 7.50 -2.75 -0.23
C PRO A 97 6.41 -3.02 0.81
N HIS A 98 6.78 -3.53 1.95
CA HIS A 98 5.90 -3.69 3.10
C HIS A 98 6.56 -3.15 4.35
N LEU A 99 5.79 -2.49 5.19
CA LEU A 99 6.28 -1.90 6.41
C LEU A 99 6.66 -2.99 7.42
N ASN A 100 7.88 -2.93 7.95
CA ASN A 100 8.31 -3.84 8.99
C ASN A 100 7.68 -3.41 10.34
N PRO A 101 6.78 -4.20 10.93
CA PRO A 101 6.13 -3.85 12.20
C PRO A 101 7.12 -3.57 13.34
N SER A 102 8.22 -4.32 13.42
CA SER A 102 9.24 -4.14 14.46
C SER A 102 9.95 -2.79 14.39
N SER A 103 10.00 -2.15 13.21
CA SER A 103 10.62 -0.84 13.05
C SER A 103 9.75 0.32 13.57
N ILE A 104 8.49 0.06 13.88
CA ILE A 104 7.54 1.08 14.35
C ILE A 104 7.49 1.12 15.88
N ASP A 105 7.68 -0.02 16.54
CA ASP A 105 7.55 -0.12 18.00
C ASP A 105 8.67 0.63 18.73
N ASP A 106 9.82 0.83 18.10
CA ASP A 106 10.96 1.60 18.63
C ASP A 106 10.79 3.14 18.53
N ALA A 107 9.73 3.61 17.87
CA ALA A 107 9.49 5.02 17.58
C ALA A 107 8.44 5.64 18.51
N GLU A 108 8.53 5.44 19.83
CA GLU A 108 7.55 5.95 20.81
C GLU A 108 7.33 7.48 20.76
N ASP A 109 8.35 8.26 20.41
CA ASP A 109 8.23 9.73 20.27
C ASP A 109 8.21 10.23 18.81
N GLY A 110 8.40 9.36 17.83
CA GLY A 110 8.69 9.73 16.45
C GLY A 110 7.61 9.41 15.41
N LEU A 111 6.51 8.74 15.77
CA LEU A 111 5.49 8.28 14.80
C LEU A 111 5.00 9.42 13.89
N THR A 112 4.67 10.57 14.43
CA THR A 112 4.19 11.71 13.64
C THR A 112 5.27 12.25 12.70
N GLY A 113 6.51 12.41 13.19
CA GLY A 113 7.65 12.86 12.39
C GLY A 113 8.06 11.83 11.33
N PHE A 114 8.01 10.55 11.67
CA PHE A 114 8.22 9.45 10.75
C PHE A 114 7.17 9.45 9.62
N PHE A 115 5.88 9.48 9.96
CA PHE A 115 4.82 9.48 8.96
C PHE A 115 4.89 10.71 8.05
N CYS A 116 5.22 11.89 8.57
CA CYS A 116 5.41 13.10 7.74
C CYS A 116 6.57 12.94 6.74
N LYS A 117 7.71 12.40 7.15
CA LYS A 117 8.84 12.14 6.25
C LYS A 117 8.50 11.07 5.21
N MET A 118 7.90 9.96 5.65
CA MET A 118 7.49 8.88 4.78
C MET A 118 6.41 9.29 3.78
N GLU A 119 5.51 10.19 4.15
CA GLU A 119 4.48 10.68 3.23
C GLU A 119 5.09 11.34 1.98
N GLY A 120 6.12 12.17 2.15
CA GLY A 120 6.84 12.78 1.04
C GLY A 120 7.49 11.73 0.11
N ILE A 121 8.17 10.76 0.70
CA ILE A 121 8.81 9.64 -0.02
C ILE A 121 7.77 8.80 -0.76
N ARG A 122 6.71 8.40 -0.07
CA ARG A 122 5.61 7.60 -0.65
C ARG A 122 4.93 8.32 -1.81
N LYS A 123 4.72 9.64 -1.73
CA LYS A 123 4.16 10.44 -2.83
C LYS A 123 5.05 10.42 -4.06
N LYS A 124 6.37 10.50 -3.92
CA LYS A 124 7.32 10.41 -5.04
C LYS A 124 7.25 9.04 -5.73
N LEU A 125 7.30 7.97 -4.93
CA LEU A 125 7.21 6.60 -5.45
C LEU A 125 5.83 6.33 -6.07
N PHE A 126 4.76 6.78 -5.44
CA PHE A 126 3.41 6.68 -5.97
C PHE A 126 3.30 7.35 -7.34
N ALA A 127 3.81 8.58 -7.51
CA ALA A 127 3.77 9.29 -8.79
C ALA A 127 4.51 8.57 -9.92
N VAL A 128 5.52 7.77 -9.60
CA VAL A 128 6.22 6.92 -10.58
C VAL A 128 5.41 5.66 -10.86
N ARG A 129 4.86 5.00 -9.84
CA ARG A 129 4.04 3.80 -10.00
C ARG A 129 2.79 4.06 -10.84
N GLU A 130 2.14 5.21 -10.67
CA GLU A 130 0.94 5.59 -11.43
C GLU A 130 1.17 5.70 -12.95
N LYS A 131 2.41 5.75 -13.40
CA LYS A 131 2.77 5.73 -14.83
C LYS A 131 2.90 4.33 -15.40
N ARG A 132 2.87 3.30 -14.55
CA ARG A 132 2.90 1.89 -14.96
C ARG A 132 1.53 1.47 -15.49
N VAL A 133 1.51 0.39 -16.25
CA VAL A 133 0.25 -0.24 -16.68
C VAL A 133 -0.45 -0.80 -15.45
N ARG A 134 -1.64 -0.27 -15.17
CA ARG A 134 -2.46 -0.75 -14.04
C ARG A 134 -3.03 -2.13 -14.31
N PRO A 135 -3.22 -2.94 -13.25
CA PRO A 135 -4.01 -4.15 -13.34
C PRO A 135 -5.43 -3.85 -13.84
N HIS A 136 -6.04 -4.86 -14.46
CA HIS A 136 -7.42 -4.75 -14.89
C HIS A 136 -8.36 -4.65 -13.68
N LYS A 137 -9.33 -3.73 -13.75
CA LYS A 137 -10.38 -3.61 -12.73
C LYS A 137 -11.58 -4.46 -13.11
N ASP A 138 -12.04 -5.27 -12.17
CA ASP A 138 -13.37 -5.86 -12.24
C ASP A 138 -14.39 -4.79 -11.83
N ASP A 139 -14.97 -4.14 -12.82
CA ASP A 139 -15.87 -3.00 -12.70
C ASP A 139 -17.30 -3.36 -12.26
N LYS A 140 -17.55 -4.61 -11.85
CA LYS A 140 -18.81 -5.01 -11.27
C LYS A 140 -19.04 -4.28 -9.94
N ILE A 141 -20.26 -3.78 -9.75
CA ILE A 141 -20.72 -3.14 -8.51
C ILE A 141 -21.70 -4.11 -7.84
N LEU A 142 -21.21 -4.84 -6.82
CA LEU A 142 -21.99 -5.82 -6.10
C LEU A 142 -22.73 -5.14 -4.93
N THR A 143 -24.05 -5.32 -4.87
CA THR A 143 -24.91 -4.61 -3.90
C THR A 143 -24.56 -4.90 -2.45
N ASP A 144 -24.29 -6.16 -2.12
CA ASP A 144 -23.93 -6.63 -0.78
C ASP A 144 -22.56 -6.09 -0.32
N TRP A 145 -21.56 -6.11 -1.20
CA TRP A 145 -20.23 -5.56 -0.91
C TRP A 145 -20.27 -4.04 -0.77
N ASN A 146 -21.05 -3.36 -1.61
CA ASN A 146 -21.25 -1.92 -1.51
C ASN A 146 -21.96 -1.54 -0.20
N GLY A 147 -22.94 -2.33 0.24
CA GLY A 147 -23.57 -2.16 1.53
C GLY A 147 -22.57 -2.24 2.70
N LEU A 148 -21.65 -3.20 2.66
CA LEU A 148 -20.59 -3.33 3.67
C LEU A 148 -19.60 -2.16 3.63
N MET A 149 -19.22 -1.69 2.44
CA MET A 149 -18.28 -0.57 2.28
C MET A 149 -18.89 0.75 2.75
N ILE A 150 -20.16 0.99 2.48
CA ILE A 150 -20.88 2.20 2.95
C ILE A 150 -20.99 2.21 4.48
N ALA A 151 -21.14 1.03 5.09
CA ALA A 151 -21.22 0.89 6.55
C ALA A 151 -19.87 1.00 7.27
N ALA A 152 -18.75 0.94 6.53
CA ALA A 152 -17.39 0.96 7.10
C ALA A 152 -16.90 2.37 7.38
#